data_9300e210cbf943f406c247c4f8c634de
#
_entry.id   9300e210cbf943f406c247c4f8c634de
#
_cell.length_a   1.000
_cell.length_b   1.000
_cell.length_c   1.000
_cell.angle_alpha   90.00
_cell.angle_beta   90.00
_cell.angle_gamma   90.00
#
_symmetry.space_group_name_H-M   'P 1'
#
loop_
_entity.id
_entity.type
_entity.pdbx_description
1 polymer ?
#
loop_
_entity_poly.entity_id
_entity_poly.type
_entity_poly.pdbx_seq_one_letter_code
_entity_poly.pdbx_strand_id
1 'polypeptide(L)'
;MRAFHFTHYIPPQQNQGGFLQLLDLFLQLLVYTSGDAGEALSWLNELDRQYRLTDDKYGMGDFIEDLKKNGYISPDPLNNDSFKITAKSEQSIRQRSLEEIFGKLRRSGYGNHRTPYSGNGDERTSDKRQYLFGDSPENIDMTDSLRNAQIHHGIHDFMMTESDLEITETEYKTQASTVLMIDISHSMILYGEDRITPAKKTAMALAELITKRYPKDTLDIVVFGDDAWPIEIKDLPYLSVGPYHTNTVAGLELAMDLLRRRKSGNKQIFMITDGKPTCLKEGGQYYKNSFGLDRKIINRTLVLANQCRRLKIPITTFMVAQDPYLQNFVRQFTEANNGRAFYSSLEGLGGYIFEDYIRNRRKNVR
;
A
#
# COMPACT_ATOMS: atom_id res chain seq x y z
N MET A 1 27.37 15.28 -6.47
CA MET A 1 27.93 13.91 -6.47
C MET A 1 27.01 13.07 -5.57
N ARG A 2 26.19 12.20 -6.15
CA ARG A 2 25.32 11.29 -5.38
C ARG A 2 26.16 10.08 -5.01
N ALA A 3 26.44 9.88 -3.73
CA ALA A 3 27.12 8.69 -3.23
C ALA A 3 26.08 7.61 -2.94
N PHE A 4 26.06 6.54 -3.71
CA PHE A 4 25.25 5.35 -3.45
C PHE A 4 26.10 4.33 -2.69
N HIS A 5 25.64 3.89 -1.52
CA HIS A 5 26.22 2.76 -0.80
C HIS A 5 25.57 1.48 -1.30
N PHE A 6 26.26 0.74 -2.17
CA PHE A 6 25.90 -0.64 -2.50
C PHE A 6 26.48 -1.56 -1.42
N THR A 7 25.65 -2.00 -0.47
CA THR A 7 26.04 -3.01 0.50
C THR A 7 25.85 -4.40 -0.10
N HIS A 8 26.95 -5.10 -0.35
CA HIS A 8 27.07 -6.51 -0.71
C HIS A 8 26.00 -7.07 -1.68
N TYR A 9 26.25 -6.92 -2.98
CA TYR A 9 25.63 -7.77 -3.97
C TYR A 9 26.25 -9.17 -3.87
N ILE A 10 25.46 -10.17 -3.48
CA ILE A 10 25.77 -11.58 -3.61
C ILE A 10 25.17 -12.03 -4.94
N PRO A 11 25.97 -12.33 -5.99
CA PRO A 11 25.40 -12.80 -7.24
C PRO A 11 24.65 -14.13 -7.00
N PRO A 12 23.42 -14.27 -7.51
CA PRO A 12 22.71 -15.54 -7.45
C PRO A 12 23.49 -16.61 -8.20
N GLN A 13 23.52 -17.82 -7.65
CA GLN A 13 24.20 -18.97 -8.25
C GLN A 13 23.76 -19.17 -9.72
N GLN A 14 24.74 -19.28 -10.61
CA GLN A 14 24.61 -19.51 -12.04
C GLN A 14 23.74 -20.76 -12.29
N ASN A 15 22.49 -20.59 -12.74
CA ASN A 15 21.75 -21.62 -13.49
C ASN A 15 20.35 -21.20 -13.99
N GLN A 16 20.06 -19.91 -14.19
CA GLN A 16 18.84 -19.53 -14.93
C GLN A 16 19.15 -18.33 -15.84
N GLY A 17 18.89 -18.49 -17.14
CA GLY A 17 19.20 -17.64 -18.30
C GLY A 17 19.41 -16.14 -18.01
N GLY A 18 20.48 -15.60 -18.60
CA GLY A 18 20.94 -14.21 -18.40
C GLY A 18 19.85 -13.13 -18.48
N PHE A 19 18.79 -13.34 -19.30
CA PHE A 19 17.67 -12.41 -19.41
C PHE A 19 16.93 -12.17 -18.07
N LEU A 20 16.56 -13.23 -17.33
CA LEU A 20 15.76 -13.07 -16.10
C LEU A 20 16.54 -12.36 -14.99
N GLN A 21 17.86 -12.60 -14.90
CA GLN A 21 18.70 -11.93 -13.92
C GLN A 21 18.86 -10.44 -14.23
N LEU A 22 19.14 -10.11 -15.51
CA LEU A 22 19.24 -8.73 -15.96
C LEU A 22 17.90 -8.01 -15.86
N LEU A 23 16.78 -8.68 -16.18
CA LEU A 23 15.44 -8.13 -16.03
C LEU A 23 15.15 -7.79 -14.55
N ASP A 24 15.55 -8.65 -13.65
CA ASP A 24 15.37 -8.46 -12.23
C ASP A 24 16.11 -7.21 -11.73
N LEU A 25 17.36 -7.03 -12.12
CA LEU A 25 18.15 -5.83 -11.83
C LEU A 25 17.56 -4.59 -12.52
N PHE A 26 17.18 -4.70 -13.79
CA PHE A 26 16.58 -3.59 -14.52
C PHE A 26 15.30 -3.07 -13.85
N LEU A 27 14.40 -3.97 -13.45
CA LEU A 27 13.18 -3.59 -12.74
C LEU A 27 13.46 -2.92 -11.38
N GLN A 28 14.54 -3.32 -10.68
CA GLN A 28 14.97 -2.62 -9.46
C GLN A 28 15.47 -1.21 -9.81
N LEU A 29 16.34 -1.08 -10.80
CA LEU A 29 16.91 0.20 -11.19
C LEU A 29 15.83 1.19 -11.63
N LEU A 30 14.76 0.71 -12.30
CA LEU A 30 13.62 1.55 -12.67
C LEU A 30 12.94 2.23 -11.47
N VAL A 31 12.92 1.60 -10.30
CA VAL A 31 12.38 2.24 -9.09
C VAL A 31 13.27 3.38 -8.62
N TYR A 32 14.60 3.21 -8.71
CA TYR A 32 15.57 4.23 -8.32
C TYR A 32 15.62 5.40 -9.29
N THR A 33 15.51 5.12 -10.59
CA THR A 33 15.53 6.13 -11.67
C THR A 33 14.16 6.76 -11.92
N SER A 34 13.18 6.50 -11.04
CA SER A 34 11.81 7.03 -11.17
C SER A 34 11.16 6.73 -12.53
N GLY A 35 11.39 5.51 -13.03
CA GLY A 35 10.80 5.00 -14.28
C GLY A 35 11.57 5.41 -15.54
N ASP A 36 12.69 6.10 -15.44
CA ASP A 36 13.55 6.41 -16.59
C ASP A 36 14.27 5.16 -17.05
N ALA A 37 13.81 4.58 -18.18
CA ALA A 37 14.38 3.39 -18.76
C ALA A 37 15.78 3.61 -19.32
N GLY A 38 16.08 4.80 -19.85
CA GLY A 38 17.39 5.16 -20.39
C GLY A 38 18.43 5.22 -19.28
N GLU A 39 18.12 5.93 -18.19
CA GLU A 39 19.00 6.02 -17.02
C GLU A 39 19.19 4.64 -16.38
N ALA A 40 18.13 3.84 -16.24
CA ALA A 40 18.21 2.48 -15.70
C ALA A 40 19.10 1.55 -16.55
N LEU A 41 19.00 1.62 -17.88
CA LEU A 41 19.87 0.85 -18.78
C LEU A 41 21.33 1.33 -18.72
N SER A 42 21.56 2.64 -18.58
CA SER A 42 22.90 3.19 -18.40
C SER A 42 23.55 2.68 -17.12
N TRP A 43 22.82 2.68 -16.00
CA TRP A 43 23.31 2.13 -14.73
C TRP A 43 23.54 0.62 -14.81
N LEU A 44 22.65 -0.11 -15.47
CA LEU A 44 22.83 -1.56 -15.67
C LEU A 44 24.07 -1.87 -16.49
N ASN A 45 24.35 -1.09 -17.55
CA ASN A 45 25.56 -1.25 -18.37
C ASN A 45 26.83 -0.95 -17.56
N GLU A 46 26.80 0.02 -16.64
CA GLU A 46 27.92 0.31 -15.76
C GLU A 46 28.15 -0.83 -14.76
N LEU A 47 27.06 -1.40 -14.20
CA LEU A 47 27.13 -2.60 -13.36
C LEU A 47 27.67 -3.80 -14.13
N ASP A 48 27.28 -3.98 -15.40
CA ASP A 48 27.81 -5.04 -16.23
C ASP A 48 29.31 -4.91 -16.46
N ARG A 49 29.82 -3.70 -16.74
CA ARG A 49 31.26 -3.44 -16.87
C ARG A 49 32.01 -3.78 -15.58
N GLN A 50 31.42 -3.52 -14.41
CA GLN A 50 32.10 -3.74 -13.13
C GLN A 50 32.02 -5.20 -12.67
N TYR A 51 30.88 -5.86 -12.86
CA TYR A 51 30.59 -7.18 -12.30
C TYR A 51 30.48 -8.30 -13.34
N ARG A 52 30.62 -7.99 -14.64
CA ARG A 52 30.48 -8.95 -15.76
C ARG A 52 29.20 -9.77 -15.67
N LEU A 53 28.06 -9.06 -15.68
CA LEU A 53 26.72 -9.67 -15.59
C LEU A 53 26.32 -10.36 -16.90
N THR A 54 26.90 -9.93 -18.02
CA THR A 54 26.73 -10.51 -19.38
C THR A 54 27.91 -11.40 -19.73
N ASP A 55 27.73 -12.23 -20.76
CA ASP A 55 28.75 -13.11 -21.33
C ASP A 55 28.86 -12.92 -22.85
N ASP A 56 29.81 -13.62 -23.48
CA ASP A 56 30.04 -13.56 -24.94
C ASP A 56 28.85 -14.07 -25.78
N LYS A 57 27.88 -14.76 -25.15
CA LYS A 57 26.70 -15.32 -25.79
C LYS A 57 25.46 -14.48 -25.64
N TYR A 58 25.39 -13.65 -24.59
CA TYR A 58 24.26 -12.83 -24.28
C TYR A 58 24.74 -11.50 -23.72
N GLY A 59 24.73 -10.47 -24.54
CA GLY A 59 25.21 -9.14 -24.22
C GLY A 59 24.09 -8.16 -23.88
N MET A 60 24.47 -6.94 -23.49
CA MET A 60 23.49 -5.84 -23.19
C MET A 60 22.64 -5.49 -24.41
N GLY A 61 23.16 -5.63 -25.63
CA GLY A 61 22.38 -5.41 -26.86
C GLY A 61 21.25 -6.42 -26.99
N ASP A 62 21.56 -7.71 -26.79
CA ASP A 62 20.58 -8.80 -26.85
C ASP A 62 19.50 -8.61 -25.76
N PHE A 63 19.91 -8.17 -24.55
CA PHE A 63 19.00 -7.87 -23.46
C PHE A 63 18.01 -6.75 -23.82
N ILE A 64 18.46 -5.66 -24.43
CA ILE A 64 17.60 -4.54 -24.86
C ILE A 64 16.62 -5.00 -25.95
N GLU A 65 17.05 -5.85 -26.88
CA GLU A 65 16.18 -6.42 -27.91
C GLU A 65 15.12 -7.34 -27.29
N ASP A 66 15.51 -8.16 -26.35
CA ASP A 66 14.58 -9.03 -25.62
C ASP A 66 13.60 -8.25 -24.76
N LEU A 67 14.02 -7.13 -24.14
CA LEU A 67 13.10 -6.22 -23.43
C LEU A 67 12.02 -5.67 -24.37
N LYS A 68 12.40 -5.25 -25.60
CA LYS A 68 11.45 -4.77 -26.62
C LYS A 68 10.52 -5.90 -27.08
N LYS A 69 11.09 -7.04 -27.45
CA LYS A 69 10.35 -8.20 -27.94
C LYS A 69 9.34 -8.73 -26.91
N ASN A 70 9.75 -8.76 -25.67
CA ASN A 70 8.87 -9.18 -24.56
C ASN A 70 7.93 -8.08 -24.08
N GLY A 71 7.99 -6.87 -24.64
CA GLY A 71 7.08 -5.76 -24.33
C GLY A 71 7.30 -5.14 -22.96
N TYR A 72 8.52 -5.11 -22.45
CA TYR A 72 8.87 -4.39 -21.22
C TYR A 72 9.17 -2.91 -21.49
N ILE A 73 9.79 -2.61 -22.63
CA ILE A 73 10.07 -1.25 -23.06
C ILE A 73 9.52 -1.03 -24.47
N SER A 74 9.20 0.22 -24.79
CA SER A 74 8.79 0.68 -26.10
C SER A 74 9.57 1.92 -26.50
N PRO A 75 9.80 2.18 -27.79
CA PRO A 75 10.37 3.45 -28.24
C PRO A 75 9.51 4.62 -27.76
N ASP A 76 10.15 5.72 -27.37
CA ASP A 76 9.41 6.93 -27.03
C ASP A 76 8.92 7.62 -28.33
N PRO A 77 7.60 7.86 -28.49
CA PRO A 77 7.08 8.54 -29.67
C PRO A 77 7.62 9.97 -29.87
N LEU A 78 8.11 10.60 -28.81
CA LEU A 78 8.64 11.97 -28.83
C LEU A 78 10.15 12.03 -29.05
N ASN A 79 10.86 10.95 -28.77
CA ASN A 79 12.31 10.89 -28.88
C ASN A 79 12.73 9.46 -29.27
N ASN A 80 13.09 9.26 -30.54
CA ASN A 80 13.42 7.95 -31.09
C ASN A 80 14.63 7.27 -30.42
N ASP A 81 15.46 8.02 -29.70
CA ASP A 81 16.66 7.50 -29.02
C ASP A 81 16.39 7.14 -27.55
N SER A 82 15.16 7.32 -27.08
CA SER A 82 14.77 7.00 -25.70
C SER A 82 13.70 5.91 -25.62
N PHE A 83 13.63 5.24 -24.46
CA PHE A 83 12.66 4.19 -24.20
C PHE A 83 11.73 4.57 -23.06
N LYS A 84 10.46 4.20 -23.21
CA LYS A 84 9.44 4.25 -22.16
C LYS A 84 9.15 2.86 -21.64
N ILE A 85 8.91 2.74 -20.35
CA ILE A 85 8.41 1.49 -19.76
C ILE A 85 6.94 1.29 -20.15
N THR A 86 6.55 0.03 -20.26
CA THR A 86 5.17 -0.35 -20.60
C THR A 86 4.36 -0.68 -19.37
N ALA A 87 3.04 -0.80 -19.50
CA ALA A 87 2.16 -1.29 -18.44
C ALA A 87 2.58 -2.66 -17.88
N LYS A 88 3.21 -3.51 -18.71
CA LYS A 88 3.79 -4.79 -18.27
C LYS A 88 4.95 -4.58 -17.30
N SER A 89 5.85 -3.64 -17.59
CA SER A 89 6.95 -3.28 -16.68
C SER A 89 6.42 -2.71 -15.37
N GLU A 90 5.45 -1.79 -15.43
CA GLU A 90 4.81 -1.22 -14.23
C GLU A 90 4.19 -2.31 -13.36
N GLN A 91 3.48 -3.26 -13.95
CA GLN A 91 2.91 -4.40 -13.23
C GLN A 91 4.01 -5.29 -12.61
N SER A 92 5.08 -5.56 -13.38
CA SER A 92 6.21 -6.39 -12.91
C SER A 92 6.93 -5.73 -11.73
N ILE A 93 7.12 -4.40 -11.77
CA ILE A 93 7.72 -3.64 -10.66
C ILE A 93 6.83 -3.74 -9.41
N ARG A 94 5.50 -3.57 -9.54
CA ARG A 94 4.57 -3.69 -8.40
C ARG A 94 4.57 -5.10 -7.82
N GLN A 95 4.51 -6.13 -8.67
CA GLN A 95 4.53 -7.51 -8.22
C GLN A 95 5.84 -7.84 -7.50
N ARG A 96 6.97 -7.39 -8.05
CA ARG A 96 8.28 -7.55 -7.43
C ARG A 96 8.35 -6.85 -6.07
N SER A 97 7.87 -5.60 -5.99
CA SER A 97 7.79 -4.87 -4.72
C SER A 97 6.96 -5.63 -3.68
N LEU A 98 5.86 -6.27 -4.11
CA LEU A 98 5.05 -7.14 -3.26
C LEU A 98 5.85 -8.36 -2.77
N GLU A 99 6.60 -9.01 -3.65
CA GLU A 99 7.41 -10.19 -3.30
C GLU A 99 8.59 -9.83 -2.39
N GLU A 100 9.26 -8.71 -2.65
CA GLU A 100 10.39 -8.22 -1.85
C GLU A 100 9.93 -7.88 -0.42
N ILE A 101 8.84 -7.14 -0.29
CA ILE A 101 8.35 -6.66 1.00
C ILE A 101 7.59 -7.75 1.76
N PHE A 102 6.75 -8.52 1.08
CA PHE A 102 5.86 -9.50 1.71
C PHE A 102 6.25 -10.96 1.49
N GLY A 103 7.22 -11.24 0.62
CA GLY A 103 7.72 -12.60 0.38
C GLY A 103 8.28 -13.27 1.64
N LYS A 104 8.89 -12.49 2.52
CA LYS A 104 9.33 -12.95 3.85
C LYS A 104 8.17 -13.23 4.81
N LEU A 105 7.01 -12.61 4.61
CA LEU A 105 5.80 -12.81 5.43
C LEU A 105 5.01 -14.07 5.06
N ARG A 106 5.29 -14.69 3.91
CA ARG A 106 4.68 -15.98 3.52
C ARG A 106 4.96 -17.13 4.48
N ARG A 107 6.00 -17.02 5.31
CA ARG A 107 6.39 -18.06 6.29
C ARG A 107 5.66 -17.97 7.62
N SER A 108 5.02 -16.88 7.94
CA SER A 108 4.14 -16.77 9.11
C SER A 108 2.69 -17.00 8.67
N GLY A 109 2.21 -18.23 8.81
CA GLY A 109 0.88 -18.75 8.49
C GLY A 109 -0.20 -17.73 8.09
N TYR A 110 -0.56 -17.73 6.82
CA TYR A 110 -1.77 -17.05 6.36
C TYR A 110 -2.97 -17.79 6.96
N GLY A 111 -3.46 -17.29 8.09
CA GLY A 111 -4.79 -17.63 8.53
C GLY A 111 -5.81 -16.93 7.66
N ASN A 112 -6.68 -17.66 7.02
CA ASN A 112 -8.03 -17.18 6.69
C ASN A 112 -8.66 -16.85 8.04
N HIS A 113 -8.58 -15.59 8.47
CA HIS A 113 -9.10 -15.22 9.78
C HIS A 113 -10.59 -15.08 9.68
N ARG A 114 -11.26 -16.13 10.05
CA ARG A 114 -12.66 -16.09 10.46
C ARG A 114 -12.76 -15.11 11.63
N THR A 115 -13.61 -14.12 11.52
CA THR A 115 -14.01 -13.34 12.69
C THR A 115 -14.90 -14.24 13.55
N PRO A 116 -14.75 -14.26 14.89
CA PRO A 116 -15.56 -15.12 15.77
C PRO A 116 -17.02 -14.67 15.91
N TYR A 117 -17.48 -13.76 15.08
CA TYR A 117 -18.84 -13.23 15.11
C TYR A 117 -19.56 -13.60 13.82
N SER A 118 -20.45 -14.58 13.90
CA SER A 118 -21.53 -14.78 12.93
C SER A 118 -22.50 -13.61 13.05
N GLY A 119 -22.84 -12.98 11.95
CA GLY A 119 -23.78 -11.86 11.89
C GLY A 119 -24.26 -11.65 10.46
N ASN A 120 -25.32 -10.88 10.27
CA ASN A 120 -25.97 -10.62 8.98
C ASN A 120 -25.02 -9.98 7.95
N GLY A 121 -24.08 -10.75 7.37
CA GLY A 121 -23.17 -10.33 6.33
C GLY A 121 -23.69 -10.65 4.92
N ASP A 122 -23.19 -9.98 3.90
CA ASP A 122 -23.66 -10.10 2.51
C ASP A 122 -23.15 -11.35 1.76
N GLU A 123 -22.15 -12.07 2.27
CA GLU A 123 -21.64 -13.29 1.61
C GLU A 123 -21.94 -14.53 2.44
N ARG A 124 -22.68 -15.46 1.82
CA ARG A 124 -22.97 -16.78 2.39
C ARG A 124 -21.69 -17.62 2.39
N THR A 125 -21.36 -18.21 3.54
CA THR A 125 -20.29 -19.20 3.66
C THR A 125 -20.84 -20.60 3.37
N SER A 126 -19.96 -21.58 3.24
CA SER A 126 -20.37 -23.00 3.20
C SER A 126 -20.71 -23.56 4.58
N ASP A 127 -20.45 -22.79 5.64
CA ASP A 127 -20.64 -23.24 7.00
C ASP A 127 -22.13 -23.02 7.39
N LYS A 128 -22.72 -24.03 8.01
CA LYS A 128 -24.11 -24.05 8.44
C LYS A 128 -24.18 -24.33 9.93
N ARG A 129 -25.19 -23.76 10.58
CA ARG A 129 -25.51 -24.01 11.97
C ARG A 129 -26.99 -24.02 12.22
N GLN A 130 -27.40 -24.56 13.35
CA GLN A 130 -28.80 -24.50 13.77
C GLN A 130 -29.26 -23.05 14.01
N TYR A 131 -30.50 -22.76 13.67
CA TYR A 131 -31.15 -21.46 13.93
C TYR A 131 -31.15 -21.10 15.42
N LEU A 132 -30.86 -19.86 15.72
CA LEU A 132 -31.00 -19.27 17.05
C LEU A 132 -31.92 -18.06 16.96
N PHE A 133 -32.73 -17.86 18.02
CA PHE A 133 -33.63 -16.72 18.09
C PHE A 133 -32.89 -15.39 17.88
N GLY A 134 -33.34 -14.62 16.88
CA GLY A 134 -32.69 -13.37 16.46
C GLY A 134 -31.89 -13.47 15.15
N ASP A 135 -31.73 -14.65 14.58
CA ASP A 135 -31.14 -14.80 13.25
C ASP A 135 -32.08 -14.26 12.17
N SER A 136 -31.47 -13.71 11.09
CA SER A 136 -32.23 -13.20 9.97
C SER A 136 -32.87 -14.34 9.17
N PRO A 137 -34.19 -14.28 8.89
CA PRO A 137 -34.88 -15.29 8.08
C PRO A 137 -34.30 -15.45 6.68
N GLU A 138 -33.64 -14.41 6.13
CA GLU A 138 -33.02 -14.44 4.80
C GLU A 138 -31.85 -15.43 4.69
N ASN A 139 -31.28 -15.80 5.82
CA ASN A 139 -30.12 -16.71 5.90
C ASN A 139 -30.54 -18.18 6.14
N ILE A 140 -31.83 -18.46 6.27
CA ILE A 140 -32.31 -19.82 6.45
C ILE A 140 -32.08 -20.63 5.16
N ASP A 141 -31.38 -21.77 5.31
CA ASP A 141 -31.26 -22.76 4.26
C ASP A 141 -32.50 -23.64 4.25
N MET A 142 -33.48 -23.26 3.42
CA MET A 142 -34.75 -23.97 3.33
C MET A 142 -34.58 -25.43 2.88
N THR A 143 -33.57 -25.74 2.08
CA THR A 143 -33.35 -27.10 1.59
C THR A 143 -32.94 -28.04 2.70
N ASP A 144 -31.97 -27.64 3.50
CA ASP A 144 -31.50 -28.45 4.63
C ASP A 144 -32.53 -28.44 5.77
N SER A 145 -33.21 -27.31 6.02
CA SER A 145 -34.27 -27.22 7.01
C SER A 145 -35.45 -28.16 6.68
N LEU A 146 -35.88 -28.21 5.43
CA LEU A 146 -36.90 -29.15 4.97
C LEU A 146 -36.46 -30.61 5.13
N ARG A 147 -35.21 -30.90 4.79
CA ARG A 147 -34.63 -32.24 4.98
C ARG A 147 -34.65 -32.65 6.46
N ASN A 148 -34.24 -31.73 7.35
CA ASN A 148 -34.21 -31.98 8.79
C ASN A 148 -35.66 -32.23 9.31
N ALA A 149 -36.62 -31.41 8.90
CA ALA A 149 -38.02 -31.61 9.26
C ALA A 149 -38.57 -32.97 8.78
N GLN A 150 -38.22 -33.41 7.57
CA GLN A 150 -38.60 -34.75 7.08
C GLN A 150 -37.97 -35.88 7.85
N ILE A 151 -36.73 -35.71 8.28
CA ILE A 151 -36.01 -36.71 9.11
C ILE A 151 -36.62 -36.82 10.51
N HIS A 152 -37.00 -35.67 11.11
CA HIS A 152 -37.50 -35.63 12.49
C HIS A 152 -38.99 -36.04 12.59
N HIS A 153 -39.81 -35.60 11.61
CA HIS A 153 -41.29 -35.73 11.70
C HIS A 153 -41.90 -36.70 10.66
N GLY A 154 -41.06 -37.18 9.72
CA GLY A 154 -41.55 -38.06 8.65
C GLY A 154 -42.15 -37.34 7.46
N ILE A 155 -42.45 -38.14 6.40
CA ILE A 155 -42.94 -37.57 5.13
C ILE A 155 -44.48 -37.36 5.17
N HIS A 156 -45.21 -38.14 6.00
CA HIS A 156 -46.69 -38.15 6.00
C HIS A 156 -47.28 -37.11 6.96
N ASP A 157 -46.59 -36.75 8.05
CA ASP A 157 -47.03 -35.73 8.99
C ASP A 157 -46.00 -34.60 9.02
N PHE A 158 -45.85 -33.90 7.89
CA PHE A 158 -44.88 -32.83 7.74
C PHE A 158 -45.16 -31.67 8.70
N MET A 159 -44.27 -31.45 9.64
CA MET A 159 -44.23 -30.30 10.55
C MET A 159 -42.80 -29.75 10.57
N MET A 160 -42.68 -28.43 10.55
CA MET A 160 -41.38 -27.76 10.67
C MET A 160 -41.34 -27.00 12.00
N THR A 161 -40.34 -27.24 12.77
CA THR A 161 -40.08 -26.60 14.07
C THR A 161 -38.81 -25.73 14.02
N GLU A 162 -38.63 -24.86 15.01
CA GLU A 162 -37.40 -24.05 15.09
C GLU A 162 -36.11 -24.90 15.13
N SER A 163 -36.18 -26.09 15.70
CA SER A 163 -35.05 -27.02 15.77
C SER A 163 -34.65 -27.61 14.41
N ASP A 164 -35.51 -27.56 13.41
CA ASP A 164 -35.27 -28.07 12.06
C ASP A 164 -34.59 -27.00 11.18
N LEU A 165 -34.66 -25.73 11.59
CA LEU A 165 -34.14 -24.63 10.81
C LEU A 165 -32.60 -24.60 10.85
N GLU A 166 -32.03 -24.54 9.68
CA GLU A 166 -30.58 -24.42 9.47
C GLU A 166 -30.24 -23.08 8.82
N ILE A 167 -29.26 -22.40 9.40
CA ILE A 167 -28.79 -21.09 8.94
C ILE A 167 -27.47 -21.29 8.20
N THR A 168 -27.39 -20.72 7.01
CA THR A 168 -26.10 -20.51 6.33
C THR A 168 -25.40 -19.36 7.01
N GLU A 169 -24.22 -19.60 7.56
CA GLU A 169 -23.42 -18.53 8.16
C GLU A 169 -23.01 -17.53 7.10
N THR A 170 -23.10 -16.26 7.47
CA THR A 170 -22.67 -15.16 6.61
C THR A 170 -21.48 -14.48 7.23
N GLU A 171 -20.44 -14.27 6.44
CA GLU A 171 -19.27 -13.50 6.88
C GLU A 171 -19.47 -12.02 6.54
N TYR A 172 -19.25 -11.16 7.56
CA TYR A 172 -19.05 -9.74 7.30
C TYR A 172 -17.70 -9.54 6.61
N LYS A 173 -17.72 -9.47 5.29
CA LYS A 173 -16.56 -8.93 4.58
C LYS A 173 -16.67 -7.40 4.60
N THR A 174 -16.09 -6.82 5.65
CA THR A 174 -16.02 -5.36 5.76
C THR A 174 -15.12 -4.81 4.67
N GLN A 175 -15.66 -3.91 3.84
CA GLN A 175 -14.88 -3.09 2.92
C GLN A 175 -14.07 -2.07 3.70
N ALA A 176 -12.77 -1.96 3.40
CA ALA A 176 -11.93 -0.90 3.90
C ALA A 176 -11.64 0.13 2.80
N SER A 177 -11.70 1.41 3.15
CA SER A 177 -11.21 2.49 2.28
C SER A 177 -9.96 3.09 2.90
N THR A 178 -8.86 2.97 2.19
CA THR A 178 -7.55 3.44 2.61
C THR A 178 -7.09 4.58 1.73
N VAL A 179 -6.64 5.68 2.33
CA VAL A 179 -5.85 6.69 1.64
C VAL A 179 -4.40 6.53 2.08
N LEU A 180 -3.50 6.34 1.12
CA LEU A 180 -2.07 6.34 1.34
C LEU A 180 -1.52 7.72 0.98
N MET A 181 -1.03 8.44 1.98
CA MET A 181 -0.38 9.74 1.82
C MET A 181 1.13 9.53 1.76
N ILE A 182 1.78 10.06 0.73
CA ILE A 182 3.24 9.97 0.53
C ILE A 182 3.81 11.37 0.50
N ASP A 183 4.75 11.64 1.39
CA ASP A 183 5.53 12.86 1.42
C ASP A 183 6.52 12.87 0.25
N ILE A 184 6.47 13.92 -0.57
CA ILE A 184 7.42 14.15 -1.67
C ILE A 184 8.22 15.44 -1.48
N SER A 185 8.28 15.94 -0.26
CA SER A 185 9.06 17.12 0.09
C SER A 185 10.56 16.86 -0.03
N HIS A 186 11.33 17.93 -0.11
CA HIS A 186 12.76 17.89 -0.33
C HIS A 186 13.52 17.10 0.76
N SER A 187 13.00 17.06 1.98
CA SER A 187 13.60 16.32 3.10
C SER A 187 13.65 14.80 2.89
N MET A 188 12.80 14.27 2.00
CA MET A 188 12.78 12.83 1.66
C MET A 188 14.03 12.34 0.92
N ILE A 189 14.92 13.23 0.48
CA ILE A 189 16.23 12.91 -0.14
C ILE A 189 17.41 13.66 0.49
N LEU A 190 17.18 14.37 1.62
CA LEU A 190 18.24 15.09 2.30
C LEU A 190 19.19 14.16 3.06
N TYR A 191 20.39 14.68 3.34
CA TYR A 191 21.42 14.03 4.16
C TYR A 191 21.99 12.72 3.59
N GLY A 192 21.89 12.52 2.25
CA GLY A 192 22.42 11.31 1.60
C GLY A 192 21.59 10.05 1.79
N GLU A 193 20.42 10.17 2.43
CA GLU A 193 19.46 9.08 2.57
C GLU A 193 18.35 9.17 1.50
N ASP A 194 18.15 8.10 0.78
CA ASP A 194 17.04 7.94 -0.15
C ASP A 194 15.82 7.34 0.58
N ARG A 195 14.93 8.20 1.07
CA ARG A 195 13.73 7.80 1.79
C ARG A 195 12.53 7.59 0.86
N ILE A 196 12.59 8.18 -0.34
CA ILE A 196 11.46 8.08 -1.29
C ILE A 196 11.38 6.70 -1.95
N THR A 197 12.49 6.06 -2.25
CA THR A 197 12.50 4.73 -2.89
C THR A 197 11.83 3.66 -2.03
N PRO A 198 12.14 3.50 -0.73
CA PRO A 198 11.39 2.60 0.15
C PRO A 198 9.91 2.95 0.27
N ALA A 199 9.57 4.25 0.29
CA ALA A 199 8.18 4.69 0.31
C ALA A 199 7.44 4.27 -0.96
N LYS A 200 8.04 4.46 -2.14
CA LYS A 200 7.49 4.00 -3.42
C LYS A 200 7.30 2.48 -3.46
N LYS A 201 8.33 1.72 -3.10
CA LYS A 201 8.26 0.25 -3.06
C LYS A 201 7.11 -0.23 -2.17
N THR A 202 6.98 0.36 -1.00
CA THR A 202 5.91 0.02 -0.06
C THR A 202 4.52 0.38 -0.60
N ALA A 203 4.38 1.55 -1.21
CA ALA A 203 3.14 1.98 -1.84
C ALA A 203 2.72 1.04 -2.97
N MET A 204 3.66 0.66 -3.83
CA MET A 204 3.44 -0.29 -4.93
C MET A 204 3.06 -1.68 -4.41
N ALA A 205 3.73 -2.16 -3.36
CA ALA A 205 3.42 -3.44 -2.74
C ALA A 205 2.02 -3.45 -2.11
N LEU A 206 1.65 -2.38 -1.42
CA LEU A 206 0.32 -2.24 -0.82
C LEU A 206 -0.78 -2.17 -1.91
N ALA A 207 -0.53 -1.41 -2.98
CA ALA A 207 -1.46 -1.31 -4.11
C ALA A 207 -1.69 -2.69 -4.75
N GLU A 208 -0.64 -3.44 -5.03
CA GLU A 208 -0.73 -4.77 -5.62
C GLU A 208 -1.42 -5.77 -4.68
N LEU A 209 -1.14 -5.70 -3.36
CA LEU A 209 -1.79 -6.51 -2.35
C LEU A 209 -3.31 -6.28 -2.32
N ILE A 210 -3.73 -5.00 -2.26
CA ILE A 210 -5.14 -4.63 -2.18
C ILE A 210 -5.85 -5.07 -3.47
N THR A 211 -5.29 -4.75 -4.63
CA THR A 211 -5.88 -5.08 -5.92
C THR A 211 -6.08 -6.59 -6.11
N LYS A 212 -5.10 -7.41 -5.71
CA LYS A 212 -5.18 -8.87 -5.93
C LYS A 212 -5.93 -9.61 -4.84
N ARG A 213 -5.73 -9.23 -3.57
CA ARG A 213 -6.23 -10.02 -2.44
C ARG A 213 -7.50 -9.47 -1.81
N TYR A 214 -7.75 -8.18 -1.97
CA TYR A 214 -8.88 -7.47 -1.37
C TYR A 214 -9.62 -6.60 -2.40
N PRO A 215 -10.18 -7.18 -3.47
CA PRO A 215 -10.72 -6.42 -4.60
C PRO A 215 -11.94 -5.55 -4.24
N LYS A 216 -12.55 -5.78 -3.07
CA LYS A 216 -13.65 -4.94 -2.53
C LYS A 216 -13.12 -3.72 -1.74
N ASP A 217 -11.85 -3.73 -1.32
CA ASP A 217 -11.23 -2.60 -0.62
C ASP A 217 -10.80 -1.53 -1.64
N THR A 218 -10.76 -0.29 -1.22
CA THR A 218 -10.31 0.82 -2.07
C THR A 218 -9.03 1.41 -1.55
N LEU A 219 -8.13 1.75 -2.46
CA LEU A 219 -6.91 2.49 -2.18
C LEU A 219 -6.87 3.74 -3.06
N ASP A 220 -6.84 4.90 -2.42
CA ASP A 220 -6.54 6.17 -3.05
C ASP A 220 -5.13 6.60 -2.63
N ILE A 221 -4.34 7.13 -3.55
CA ILE A 221 -2.98 7.58 -3.26
C ILE A 221 -2.95 9.10 -3.38
N VAL A 222 -2.42 9.74 -2.34
CA VAL A 222 -2.24 11.19 -2.26
C VAL A 222 -0.77 11.48 -2.06
N VAL A 223 -0.19 12.30 -2.91
CA VAL A 223 1.14 12.87 -2.69
C VAL A 223 1.00 14.29 -2.15
N PHE A 224 1.91 14.68 -1.28
CA PHE A 224 1.89 16.02 -0.72
C PHE A 224 3.29 16.62 -0.61
N GLY A 225 3.38 17.90 -0.96
CA GLY A 225 4.54 18.76 -0.89
C GLY A 225 4.08 20.15 -0.43
N ASP A 226 4.20 21.18 -1.25
CA ASP A 226 3.60 22.51 -0.99
C ASP A 226 2.06 22.45 -1.03
N ASP A 227 1.51 21.68 -1.95
CA ASP A 227 0.09 21.31 -2.06
C ASP A 227 -0.05 19.78 -2.00
N ALA A 228 -1.29 19.29 -2.12
CA ALA A 228 -1.57 17.85 -2.20
C ALA A 228 -2.44 17.54 -3.42
N TRP A 229 -2.19 16.41 -4.07
CA TRP A 229 -2.98 15.93 -5.20
C TRP A 229 -3.05 14.41 -5.24
N PRO A 230 -4.12 13.84 -5.79
CA PRO A 230 -4.23 12.41 -5.97
C PRO A 230 -3.39 11.97 -7.17
N ILE A 231 -2.87 10.75 -7.10
CA ILE A 231 -2.20 10.08 -8.22
C ILE A 231 -2.80 8.69 -8.44
N GLU A 232 -2.62 8.16 -9.64
CA GLU A 232 -3.01 6.78 -9.94
C GLU A 232 -1.91 5.79 -9.54
N ILE A 233 -2.30 4.52 -9.33
CA ILE A 233 -1.34 3.44 -8.98
C ILE A 233 -0.25 3.29 -10.04
N LYS A 234 -0.58 3.53 -11.31
CA LYS A 234 0.40 3.48 -12.43
C LYS A 234 1.48 4.56 -12.32
N ASP A 235 1.20 5.69 -11.65
CA ASP A 235 2.12 6.81 -11.53
C ASP A 235 3.19 6.60 -10.43
N LEU A 236 2.99 5.61 -9.54
CA LEU A 236 3.90 5.33 -8.43
C LEU A 236 5.38 5.10 -8.84
N PRO A 237 5.69 4.33 -9.91
CA PRO A 237 7.08 4.14 -10.34
C PRO A 237 7.77 5.45 -10.72
N TYR A 238 7.03 6.41 -11.26
CA TYR A 238 7.53 7.70 -11.76
C TYR A 238 7.62 8.78 -10.67
N LEU A 239 7.19 8.48 -9.46
CA LEU A 239 7.19 9.44 -8.36
C LEU A 239 8.61 9.89 -8.05
N SER A 240 8.80 11.20 -8.01
CA SER A 240 10.06 11.85 -7.66
C SER A 240 9.85 12.90 -6.58
N VAL A 241 10.90 13.18 -5.82
CA VAL A 241 10.91 14.26 -4.84
C VAL A 241 11.11 15.58 -5.55
N GLY A 242 10.30 16.57 -5.20
CA GLY A 242 10.43 17.95 -5.70
C GLY A 242 11.05 18.89 -4.67
N PRO A 243 11.31 20.15 -5.07
CA PRO A 243 11.80 21.19 -4.17
C PRO A 243 10.67 21.74 -3.29
N TYR A 244 9.86 20.86 -2.73
CA TYR A 244 8.66 21.21 -1.97
C TYR A 244 8.93 21.22 -0.46
N HIS A 245 8.12 22.02 0.24
CA HIS A 245 7.97 21.94 1.68
C HIS A 245 6.94 20.87 2.02
N THR A 246 6.80 20.55 3.30
CA THR A 246 5.87 19.50 3.78
C THR A 246 4.56 20.15 4.25
N ASN A 247 3.52 20.11 3.42
CA ASN A 247 2.17 20.59 3.76
C ASN A 247 1.27 19.41 4.16
N THR A 248 1.47 18.90 5.34
CA THR A 248 0.64 17.81 5.90
C THR A 248 -0.83 18.20 6.02
N VAL A 249 -1.12 19.50 6.20
CA VAL A 249 -2.48 20.04 6.29
C VAL A 249 -3.24 19.78 4.98
N ALA A 250 -2.65 20.18 3.84
CA ALA A 250 -3.26 19.96 2.53
C ALA A 250 -3.47 18.47 2.24
N GLY A 251 -2.47 17.63 2.58
CA GLY A 251 -2.57 16.17 2.45
C GLY A 251 -3.74 15.58 3.24
N LEU A 252 -3.90 15.97 4.51
CA LEU A 252 -4.99 15.49 5.37
C LEU A 252 -6.36 16.00 4.90
N GLU A 253 -6.48 17.25 4.48
CA GLU A 253 -7.73 17.81 3.94
C GLU A 253 -8.19 17.01 2.72
N LEU A 254 -7.30 16.77 1.76
CA LEU A 254 -7.59 15.98 0.57
C LEU A 254 -7.93 14.52 0.93
N ALA A 255 -7.17 13.89 1.82
CA ALA A 255 -7.42 12.52 2.24
C ALA A 255 -8.80 12.36 2.91
N MET A 256 -9.18 13.31 3.77
CA MET A 256 -10.52 13.32 4.38
C MET A 256 -11.62 13.49 3.34
N ASP A 257 -11.43 14.36 2.34
CA ASP A 257 -12.42 14.58 1.29
C ASP A 257 -12.62 13.35 0.41
N LEU A 258 -11.54 12.63 0.08
CA LEU A 258 -11.63 11.36 -0.63
C LEU A 258 -12.38 10.32 0.19
N LEU A 259 -12.04 10.17 1.48
CA LEU A 259 -12.69 9.20 2.36
C LEU A 259 -14.15 9.52 2.66
N ARG A 260 -14.55 10.80 2.70
CA ARG A 260 -15.96 11.19 2.87
C ARG A 260 -16.83 10.70 1.73
N ARG A 261 -16.31 10.66 0.51
CA ARG A 261 -17.03 10.18 -0.69
C ARG A 261 -17.17 8.66 -0.72
N ARG A 262 -16.39 7.92 0.05
CA ARG A 262 -16.45 6.45 0.12
C ARG A 262 -17.57 6.00 1.06
N LYS A 263 -18.34 4.99 0.62
CA LYS A 263 -19.48 4.44 1.38
C LYS A 263 -19.06 3.42 2.44
N SER A 264 -17.81 2.91 2.41
CA SER A 264 -17.34 1.91 3.38
C SER A 264 -17.37 2.45 4.82
N GLY A 265 -17.74 1.59 5.77
CA GLY A 265 -17.71 1.91 7.20
C GLY A 265 -16.30 2.00 7.78
N ASN A 266 -15.34 1.30 7.18
CA ASN A 266 -13.95 1.25 7.62
C ASN A 266 -13.09 2.18 6.77
N LYS A 267 -12.64 3.27 7.36
CA LYS A 267 -11.84 4.30 6.72
C LYS A 267 -10.54 4.46 7.47
N GLN A 268 -9.42 4.60 6.76
CA GLN A 268 -8.11 4.81 7.38
C GLN A 268 -7.19 5.63 6.48
N ILE A 269 -6.23 6.29 7.10
CA ILE A 269 -5.15 6.99 6.43
C ILE A 269 -3.83 6.34 6.83
N PHE A 270 -3.01 6.02 5.84
CA PHE A 270 -1.60 5.68 6.01
C PHE A 270 -0.78 6.86 5.53
N MET A 271 0.16 7.33 6.33
CA MET A 271 1.00 8.47 6.00
C MET A 271 2.47 8.06 6.09
N ILE A 272 3.20 8.19 4.99
CA ILE A 272 4.65 7.99 4.93
C ILE A 272 5.28 9.36 4.83
N THR A 273 6.10 9.72 5.81
CA THR A 273 6.73 11.04 5.91
C THR A 273 8.02 10.96 6.72
N ASP A 274 8.88 11.94 6.59
CA ASP A 274 10.00 12.14 7.52
C ASP A 274 9.58 12.89 8.80
N GLY A 275 8.35 13.38 8.87
CA GLY A 275 7.67 13.82 10.08
C GLY A 275 7.61 15.33 10.34
N LYS A 276 8.25 16.20 9.54
CA LYS A 276 8.30 17.64 9.81
C LYS A 276 7.36 18.45 8.91
N PRO A 277 6.18 18.90 9.40
CA PRO A 277 5.38 19.85 8.65
C PRO A 277 6.04 21.24 8.64
N THR A 278 6.26 21.79 7.45
CA THR A 278 6.98 23.06 7.24
C THR A 278 6.19 24.08 6.42
N CYS A 279 5.01 23.71 5.95
CA CYS A 279 4.19 24.56 5.10
C CYS A 279 2.70 24.41 5.45
N LEU A 280 1.97 25.50 5.30
CA LEU A 280 0.51 25.49 5.25
C LEU A 280 0.01 26.59 4.29
N LYS A 281 -1.21 26.42 3.77
CA LYS A 281 -1.84 27.38 2.87
C LYS A 281 -3.04 28.03 3.57
N GLU A 282 -3.04 29.34 3.68
CA GLU A 282 -4.14 30.12 4.26
C GLU A 282 -4.50 31.30 3.35
N GLY A 283 -5.78 31.49 3.06
CA GLY A 283 -6.23 32.59 2.22
C GLY A 283 -5.59 32.65 0.81
N GLY A 284 -5.18 31.49 0.28
CA GLY A 284 -4.48 31.39 -1.01
C GLY A 284 -2.98 31.67 -0.96
N GLN A 285 -2.43 32.03 0.19
CA GLN A 285 -1.00 32.27 0.37
C GLN A 285 -0.34 31.11 1.14
N TYR A 286 0.93 30.80 0.76
CA TYR A 286 1.73 29.81 1.46
C TYR A 286 2.47 30.45 2.62
N TYR A 287 2.27 29.91 3.81
CA TYR A 287 3.08 30.18 4.98
C TYR A 287 4.10 29.04 5.12
N LYS A 288 5.39 29.38 5.00
CA LYS A 288 6.49 28.40 5.00
C LYS A 288 7.48 28.72 6.13
N ASN A 289 7.84 27.72 6.92
CA ASN A 289 8.88 27.83 7.95
C ASN A 289 9.67 26.52 8.03
N SER A 290 10.89 26.53 7.51
CA SER A 290 11.81 25.39 7.54
C SER A 290 12.65 25.32 8.82
N PHE A 291 12.61 26.37 9.66
CA PHE A 291 13.37 26.45 10.89
C PHE A 291 12.56 25.90 12.08
N GLY A 292 12.98 24.78 12.63
CA GLY A 292 12.33 24.18 13.80
C GLY A 292 10.90 23.69 13.53
N LEU A 293 10.16 23.46 14.60
CA LEU A 293 8.74 23.10 14.59
C LEU A 293 7.91 24.37 14.83
N ASP A 294 7.23 24.86 13.78
CA ASP A 294 6.41 26.05 13.84
C ASP A 294 5.07 25.77 14.53
N ARG A 295 4.76 26.52 15.60
CA ARG A 295 3.54 26.33 16.40
C ARG A 295 2.26 26.47 15.58
N LYS A 296 2.22 27.39 14.61
CA LYS A 296 1.02 27.63 13.80
C LYS A 296 0.74 26.45 12.89
N ILE A 297 1.78 25.94 12.22
CA ILE A 297 1.69 24.76 11.33
C ILE A 297 1.30 23.51 12.14
N ILE A 298 1.99 23.29 13.28
CA ILE A 298 1.71 22.16 14.15
C ILE A 298 0.28 22.19 14.66
N ASN A 299 -0.17 23.32 15.22
CA ASN A 299 -1.51 23.43 15.76
C ASN A 299 -2.58 23.14 14.70
N ARG A 300 -2.40 23.65 13.46
CA ARG A 300 -3.33 23.37 12.37
C ARG A 300 -3.35 21.88 12.01
N THR A 301 -2.19 21.25 11.95
CA THR A 301 -2.05 19.81 11.70
C THR A 301 -2.73 18.98 12.80
N LEU A 302 -2.54 19.34 14.08
CA LEU A 302 -3.19 18.66 15.21
C LEU A 302 -4.71 18.83 15.22
N VAL A 303 -5.22 20.00 14.81
CA VAL A 303 -6.67 20.23 14.65
C VAL A 303 -7.25 19.26 13.63
N LEU A 304 -6.58 19.05 12.48
CA LEU A 304 -7.04 18.08 11.47
C LEU A 304 -6.94 16.64 11.96
N ALA A 305 -5.88 16.30 12.71
CA ALA A 305 -5.75 14.98 13.33
C ALA A 305 -6.94 14.68 14.28
N ASN A 306 -7.32 15.65 15.10
CA ASN A 306 -8.52 15.56 15.94
C ASN A 306 -9.83 15.46 15.12
N GLN A 307 -9.90 16.16 13.99
CA GLN A 307 -11.06 16.07 13.10
C GLN A 307 -11.16 14.66 12.48
N CYS A 308 -10.06 14.06 12.03
CA CYS A 308 -10.02 12.68 11.60
C CYS A 308 -10.51 11.72 12.71
N ARG A 309 -10.08 11.93 13.95
CA ARG A 309 -10.54 11.16 15.11
C ARG A 309 -12.07 11.23 15.28
N ARG A 310 -12.64 12.44 15.20
CA ARG A 310 -14.11 12.63 15.30
C ARG A 310 -14.88 11.92 14.18
N LEU A 311 -14.27 11.83 12.98
CA LEU A 311 -14.80 11.11 11.82
C LEU A 311 -14.53 9.60 11.88
N LYS A 312 -13.92 9.10 12.96
CA LYS A 312 -13.50 7.70 13.12
C LYS A 312 -12.53 7.22 12.03
N ILE A 313 -11.67 8.11 11.55
CA ILE A 313 -10.63 7.83 10.58
C ILE A 313 -9.29 7.75 11.34
N PRO A 314 -8.80 6.55 11.68
CA PRO A 314 -7.47 6.40 12.28
C PRO A 314 -6.39 6.76 11.26
N ILE A 315 -5.33 7.43 11.75
CA ILE A 315 -4.14 7.74 10.99
C ILE A 315 -3.01 6.86 11.52
N THR A 316 -2.37 6.11 10.63
CA THR A 316 -1.13 5.40 10.93
C THR A 316 0.02 6.11 10.23
N THR A 317 0.94 6.65 11.01
CA THR A 317 2.13 7.36 10.51
C THR A 317 3.32 6.41 10.47
N PHE A 318 3.94 6.30 9.30
CA PHE A 318 5.19 5.58 9.08
C PHE A 318 6.29 6.62 8.92
N MET A 319 7.05 6.80 9.98
CA MET A 319 8.12 7.77 10.03
C MET A 319 9.43 7.13 9.57
N VAL A 320 10.00 7.69 8.51
CA VAL A 320 11.24 7.22 7.90
C VAL A 320 12.48 7.99 8.36
N ALA A 321 12.36 8.83 9.39
CA ALA A 321 13.46 9.58 10.00
C ALA A 321 13.62 9.23 11.47
N GLN A 322 14.85 9.36 11.99
CA GLN A 322 15.19 9.05 13.39
C GLN A 322 15.49 10.31 14.24
N ASP A 323 14.95 11.46 13.87
CA ASP A 323 15.15 12.71 14.63
C ASP A 323 14.26 12.75 15.88
N PRO A 324 14.83 12.89 17.09
CA PRO A 324 14.08 12.93 18.35
C PRO A 324 13.04 14.07 18.43
N TYR A 325 13.32 15.24 17.83
CA TYR A 325 12.36 16.36 17.81
C TYR A 325 11.13 16.03 16.96
N LEU A 326 11.34 15.36 15.83
CA LEU A 326 10.26 14.91 14.96
C LEU A 326 9.43 13.79 15.61
N GLN A 327 10.08 12.89 16.34
CA GLN A 327 9.39 11.84 17.11
C GLN A 327 8.43 12.42 18.13
N ASN A 328 8.77 13.52 18.80
CA ASN A 328 7.88 14.18 19.75
C ASN A 328 6.63 14.76 19.05
N PHE A 329 6.79 15.40 17.89
CA PHE A 329 5.65 15.88 17.10
C PHE A 329 4.76 14.72 16.64
N VAL A 330 5.35 13.65 16.08
CA VAL A 330 4.61 12.46 15.61
C VAL A 330 3.87 11.81 16.77
N ARG A 331 4.44 11.78 17.97
CA ARG A 331 3.74 11.29 19.17
C ARG A 331 2.50 12.14 19.49
N GLN A 332 2.63 13.48 19.54
CA GLN A 332 1.51 14.39 19.78
C GLN A 332 0.42 14.24 18.70
N PHE A 333 0.82 14.11 17.43
CA PHE A 333 -0.09 13.90 16.31
C PHE A 333 -0.85 12.58 16.43
N THR A 334 -0.15 11.52 16.83
CA THR A 334 -0.71 10.18 17.03
C THR A 334 -1.70 10.17 18.19
N GLU A 335 -1.36 10.81 19.31
CA GLU A 335 -2.24 10.97 20.47
C GLU A 335 -3.50 11.77 20.11
N ALA A 336 -3.36 12.88 19.36
CA ALA A 336 -4.48 13.70 18.93
C ALA A 336 -5.50 12.93 18.07
N ASN A 337 -5.03 12.05 17.21
CA ASN A 337 -5.88 11.21 16.35
C ASN A 337 -6.33 9.90 17.03
N ASN A 338 -5.68 9.46 18.12
CA ASN A 338 -5.75 8.10 18.66
C ASN A 338 -5.35 7.03 17.62
N GLY A 339 -4.38 7.39 16.79
CA GLY A 339 -3.83 6.57 15.73
C GLY A 339 -2.63 5.73 16.16
N ARG A 340 -1.69 5.53 15.24
CA ARG A 340 -0.43 4.82 15.49
C ARG A 340 0.74 5.49 14.80
N ALA A 341 1.92 5.31 15.35
CA ALA A 341 3.17 5.68 14.71
C ALA A 341 4.13 4.50 14.73
N PHE A 342 4.76 4.27 13.60
CA PHE A 342 5.84 3.31 13.43
C PHE A 342 7.09 4.06 13.03
N TYR A 343 8.15 3.86 13.80
CA TYR A 343 9.46 4.40 13.51
C TYR A 343 10.26 3.28 12.87
N SER A 344 10.47 3.36 11.59
CA SER A 344 11.08 2.28 10.82
C SER A 344 12.41 2.72 10.24
N SER A 345 13.38 1.80 10.26
CA SER A 345 14.45 1.85 9.28
C SER A 345 13.89 1.61 7.89
N LEU A 346 14.54 2.11 6.86
CA LEU A 346 14.10 2.03 5.46
C LEU A 346 13.74 0.60 5.00
N GLU A 347 14.39 -0.42 5.60
CA GLU A 347 14.19 -1.84 5.26
C GLU A 347 12.95 -2.49 5.90
N GLY A 348 12.42 -1.93 7.01
CA GLY A 348 11.28 -2.51 7.75
C GLY A 348 9.91 -1.95 7.41
N LEU A 349 9.86 -0.86 6.65
CA LEU A 349 8.66 -0.06 6.39
C LEU A 349 7.47 -0.89 5.87
N GLY A 350 7.71 -1.72 4.87
CA GLY A 350 6.66 -2.53 4.24
C GLY A 350 6.01 -3.53 5.18
N GLY A 351 6.80 -4.17 6.06
CA GLY A 351 6.30 -5.11 7.04
C GLY A 351 5.32 -4.46 8.02
N TYR A 352 5.64 -3.29 8.53
CA TYR A 352 4.78 -2.54 9.47
C TYR A 352 3.49 -2.05 8.82
N ILE A 353 3.54 -1.55 7.57
CA ILE A 353 2.34 -1.11 6.83
C ILE A 353 1.39 -2.28 6.62
N PHE A 354 1.92 -3.44 6.22
CA PHE A 354 1.10 -4.63 6.01
C PHE A 354 0.47 -5.13 7.31
N GLU A 355 1.25 -5.22 8.38
CA GLU A 355 0.75 -5.66 9.68
C GLU A 355 -0.37 -4.75 10.18
N ASP A 356 -0.19 -3.44 10.06
CA ASP A 356 -1.20 -2.47 10.47
C ASP A 356 -2.45 -2.51 9.57
N TYR A 357 -2.28 -2.68 8.27
CA TYR A 357 -3.40 -2.83 7.32
C TYR A 357 -4.28 -4.03 7.70
N ILE A 358 -3.69 -5.19 7.90
CA ILE A 358 -4.42 -6.40 8.31
C ILE A 358 -5.07 -6.23 9.68
N ARG A 359 -4.38 -5.59 10.64
CA ARG A 359 -4.88 -5.37 12.00
C ARG A 359 -6.05 -4.40 12.05
N ASN A 360 -6.02 -3.32 11.28
CA ASN A 360 -7.09 -2.33 11.21
C ASN A 360 -8.34 -2.91 10.56
N ARG A 361 -8.18 -3.75 9.56
CA ARG A 361 -9.28 -4.46 8.90
C ARG A 361 -10.06 -5.35 9.87
N ARG A 362 -9.39 -5.88 10.91
CA ARG A 362 -10.01 -6.76 11.92
C ARG A 362 -10.72 -6.02 13.07
N LYS A 363 -10.29 -4.80 13.40
CA LYS A 363 -10.77 -4.10 14.60
C LYS A 363 -12.15 -3.45 14.47
N ASN A 364 -12.62 -3.21 13.27
CA ASN A 364 -13.83 -2.42 13.03
C ASN A 364 -15.11 -3.26 12.89
N VAL A 365 -15.08 -4.49 13.41
CA VAL A 365 -16.28 -5.33 13.58
C VAL A 365 -16.71 -5.24 15.04
N ARG A 366 -17.26 -4.09 15.43
CA ARG A 366 -18.00 -3.88 16.68
C ARG A 366 -19.20 -3.01 16.41
#